data_ced4f131e8b72382b30926072a9c6bf8
#
_entry.id   ced4f131e8b72382b30926072a9c6bf8
#
_cell.length_a   1.000
_cell.length_b   1.000
_cell.length_c   1.000
_cell.angle_alpha   90.00
_cell.angle_beta   90.00
_cell.angle_gamma   90.00
#
_symmetry.space_group_name_H-M   'P 1'
#
loop_
_entity.id
_entity.type
_entity.pdbx_description
1 polymer ?
#
loop_
_entity_poly.entity_id
_entity_poly.type
_entity_poly.pdbx_seq_one_letter_code
_entity_poly.pdbx_strand_id
1 'polypeptide(L)'
;MEGRAVVNQVLTILTQEVLAAEERQLLSFALAPSVSQESLDAFLEGWDIEESPFPSILLLSYLMKTHPDLSFPDSVMPRLKGVLTYCRFQNLKLFAHFTKIAAKLASLPIAMVVLKGGAMKIYRPDFPRWMGDIDILVHEQDFHRAAEAIEAMGYSPLKCAHSWDFSIGETQEGAIDLHRYFQMNTGKESSLNEGLFARAREVNVASGKCLLPCREDMVFISLVNLYKNLSGKTSSGSVLNTFIDLDYFLGRRDGFDWDIVRDNARKTGTEIQVSLAAAFVSTLLPHAFPEDFLGGWMDSDLAGRQCLELLYQREIISPLRAEIGVTNVIKAFKTVRPILPYIGRRIRLFFLKRTGYRTRVAILKKKGYV
;
A
#
# COMPACT_ATOMS: atom_id res chain seq x y z
N MET A 1 2.45 -10.38 -29.60
CA MET A 1 3.49 -11.11 -28.81
C MET A 1 4.52 -10.18 -28.18
N GLU A 2 4.86 -9.07 -28.80
CA GLU A 2 5.83 -8.12 -28.22
C GLU A 2 5.34 -7.47 -26.92
N GLY A 3 4.05 -7.12 -26.81
CA GLY A 3 3.48 -6.48 -25.60
C GLY A 3 3.66 -7.33 -24.35
N ARG A 4 3.27 -8.62 -24.38
CA ARG A 4 3.37 -9.52 -23.22
C ARG A 4 4.80 -9.79 -22.77
N ALA A 5 5.75 -9.89 -23.72
CA ALA A 5 7.16 -10.05 -23.39
C ALA A 5 7.70 -8.84 -22.61
N VAL A 6 7.36 -7.61 -23.05
CA VAL A 6 7.72 -6.37 -22.35
C VAL A 6 7.07 -6.30 -20.96
N VAL A 7 5.78 -6.66 -20.86
CA VAL A 7 5.08 -6.71 -19.56
C VAL A 7 5.81 -7.63 -18.60
N ASN A 8 6.07 -8.88 -19.01
CA ASN A 8 6.74 -9.86 -18.15
C ASN A 8 8.15 -9.42 -17.73
N GLN A 9 8.94 -8.85 -18.67
CA GLN A 9 10.26 -8.31 -18.35
C GLN A 9 10.18 -7.21 -17.29
N VAL A 10 9.29 -6.25 -17.46
CA VAL A 10 9.16 -5.13 -16.51
C VAL A 10 8.64 -5.62 -15.14
N LEU A 11 7.68 -6.55 -15.12
CA LEU A 11 7.19 -7.13 -13.88
C LEU A 11 8.30 -7.88 -13.13
N THR A 12 9.15 -8.62 -13.83
CA THR A 12 10.31 -9.30 -13.25
C THR A 12 11.27 -8.28 -12.62
N ILE A 13 11.61 -7.22 -13.33
CA ILE A 13 12.47 -6.13 -12.82
C ILE A 13 11.83 -5.50 -11.58
N LEU A 14 10.55 -5.14 -11.64
CA LEU A 14 9.85 -4.54 -10.51
C LEU A 14 9.85 -5.45 -9.27
N THR A 15 9.64 -6.75 -9.46
CA THR A 15 9.66 -7.72 -8.37
C THR A 15 11.03 -7.79 -7.71
N GLN A 16 12.12 -7.74 -8.49
CA GLN A 16 13.49 -7.74 -7.97
C GLN A 16 13.89 -6.43 -7.31
N GLU A 17 13.43 -5.30 -7.83
CA GLU A 17 13.72 -3.96 -7.31
C GLU A 17 12.91 -3.60 -6.05
N VAL A 18 11.74 -4.23 -5.87
CA VAL A 18 10.80 -3.92 -4.78
C VAL A 18 10.98 -4.83 -3.59
N LEU A 19 11.27 -6.11 -3.83
CA LEU A 19 11.40 -7.14 -2.81
C LEU A 19 12.80 -7.75 -2.84
N ALA A 20 13.45 -7.84 -1.70
CA ALA A 20 14.70 -8.58 -1.55
C ALA A 20 14.50 -10.08 -1.88
N ALA A 21 15.59 -10.79 -2.18
CA ALA A 21 15.51 -12.21 -2.54
C ALA A 21 14.83 -13.04 -1.43
N GLU A 22 15.21 -12.78 -0.20
CA GLU A 22 14.68 -13.42 1.00
C GLU A 22 13.18 -13.10 1.20
N GLU A 23 12.78 -11.85 0.95
CA GLU A 23 11.38 -11.45 1.05
C GLU A 23 10.52 -12.15 -0.01
N ARG A 24 11.03 -12.31 -1.24
CA ARG A 24 10.34 -13.07 -2.29
C ARG A 24 10.18 -14.53 -1.93
N GLN A 25 11.23 -15.14 -1.38
CA GLN A 25 11.20 -16.56 -0.97
C GLN A 25 10.24 -16.77 0.21
N LEU A 26 10.33 -15.95 1.26
CA LEU A 26 9.38 -15.99 2.38
C LEU A 26 7.94 -15.78 1.93
N LEU A 27 7.72 -14.82 1.01
CA LEU A 27 6.39 -14.55 0.49
C LEU A 27 5.88 -15.74 -0.33
N SER A 28 6.72 -16.38 -1.14
CA SER A 28 6.34 -17.57 -1.88
C SER A 28 5.95 -18.73 -0.95
N PHE A 29 6.65 -18.92 0.16
CA PHE A 29 6.28 -19.90 1.17
C PHE A 29 4.95 -19.55 1.86
N ALA A 30 4.80 -18.29 2.28
CA ALA A 30 3.61 -17.84 3.00
C ALA A 30 2.31 -17.93 2.19
N LEU A 31 2.43 -17.82 0.86
CA LEU A 31 1.31 -17.85 -0.09
C LEU A 31 1.12 -19.21 -0.78
N ALA A 32 2.04 -20.15 -0.59
CA ALA A 32 1.92 -21.49 -1.15
C ALA A 32 0.82 -22.29 -0.42
N PRO A 33 0.12 -23.20 -1.10
CA PRO A 33 -0.83 -24.10 -0.44
C PRO A 33 -0.16 -25.06 0.55
N SER A 34 1.12 -25.39 0.33
CA SER A 34 1.94 -26.22 1.21
C SER A 34 3.42 -25.88 1.04
N VAL A 35 4.18 -26.03 2.11
CA VAL A 35 5.64 -25.84 2.16
C VAL A 35 6.25 -27.06 2.84
N SER A 36 7.33 -27.61 2.28
CA SER A 36 8.05 -28.70 2.95
C SER A 36 8.94 -28.14 4.06
N GLN A 37 9.08 -28.90 5.16
CA GLN A 37 10.00 -28.54 6.25
C GLN A 37 11.44 -28.39 5.75
N GLU A 38 11.90 -29.29 4.88
CA GLU A 38 13.24 -29.26 4.29
C GLU A 38 13.51 -27.93 3.55
N SER A 39 12.54 -27.42 2.78
CA SER A 39 12.69 -26.14 2.07
C SER A 39 12.76 -24.96 3.02
N LEU A 40 11.99 -25.00 4.11
CA LEU A 40 12.02 -23.98 5.16
C LEU A 40 13.36 -24.01 5.91
N ASP A 41 13.83 -25.21 6.30
CA ASP A 41 15.09 -25.37 7.02
C ASP A 41 16.27 -24.86 6.20
N ALA A 42 16.35 -25.24 4.92
CA ALA A 42 17.37 -24.75 4.01
C ALA A 42 17.36 -23.23 3.84
N PHE A 43 16.17 -22.61 3.86
CA PHE A 43 16.06 -21.15 3.84
C PHE A 43 16.57 -20.54 5.15
N LEU A 44 16.14 -21.07 6.30
CA LEU A 44 16.48 -20.52 7.61
C LEU A 44 17.97 -20.70 7.97
N GLU A 45 18.65 -21.74 7.46
CA GLU A 45 20.10 -21.92 7.61
C GLU A 45 20.91 -20.79 6.97
N GLY A 46 20.43 -20.23 5.85
CA GLY A 46 21.07 -19.14 5.12
C GLY A 46 20.57 -17.74 5.51
N TRP A 47 19.58 -17.65 6.40
CA TRP A 47 18.91 -16.38 6.71
C TRP A 47 19.25 -15.87 8.11
N ASP A 48 19.89 -14.68 8.15
CA ASP A 48 20.15 -13.97 9.41
C ASP A 48 18.94 -13.15 9.84
N ILE A 49 18.21 -13.64 10.85
CA ILE A 49 17.05 -12.97 11.39
C ILE A 49 17.39 -11.68 12.14
N GLU A 50 18.59 -11.55 12.70
CA GLU A 50 18.99 -10.35 13.44
C GLU A 50 19.24 -9.16 12.51
N GLU A 51 19.80 -9.41 11.33
CA GLU A 51 20.02 -8.41 10.28
C GLU A 51 18.79 -8.17 9.40
N SER A 52 17.74 -8.99 9.56
CA SER A 52 16.57 -8.95 8.70
C SER A 52 15.67 -7.75 8.99
N PRO A 53 15.12 -7.09 7.93
CA PRO A 53 14.21 -5.98 8.10
C PRO A 53 12.92 -6.39 8.84
N PHE A 54 12.38 -5.47 9.60
CA PHE A 54 11.15 -5.66 10.35
C PHE A 54 9.98 -6.27 9.54
N PRO A 55 9.71 -5.85 8.27
CA PRO A 55 8.66 -6.44 7.46
C PRO A 55 8.86 -7.92 7.14
N SER A 56 10.11 -8.37 6.93
CA SER A 56 10.44 -9.77 6.65
C SER A 56 10.15 -10.66 7.85
N ILE A 57 10.43 -10.16 9.07
CA ILE A 57 10.12 -10.88 10.31
C ILE A 57 8.61 -11.00 10.53
N LEU A 58 7.83 -9.96 10.17
CA LEU A 58 6.37 -10.04 10.20
C LEU A 58 5.83 -11.04 9.17
N LEU A 59 6.46 -11.14 8.00
CA LEU A 59 6.11 -12.12 6.99
C LEU A 59 6.40 -13.55 7.46
N LEU A 60 7.52 -13.80 8.16
CA LEU A 60 7.78 -15.07 8.82
C LEU A 60 6.68 -15.44 9.83
N SER A 61 6.22 -14.45 10.60
CA SER A 61 5.10 -14.65 11.51
C SER A 61 3.78 -14.99 10.79
N TYR A 62 3.61 -14.47 9.58
CA TYR A 62 2.46 -14.83 8.75
C TYR A 62 2.58 -16.26 8.26
N LEU A 63 3.75 -16.67 7.75
CA LEU A 63 4.05 -18.05 7.37
C LEU A 63 3.74 -19.04 8.50
N MET A 64 4.19 -18.76 9.72
CA MET A 64 3.89 -19.60 10.89
C MET A 64 2.38 -19.78 11.15
N LYS A 65 1.58 -18.78 10.85
CA LYS A 65 0.12 -18.83 11.05
C LYS A 65 -0.60 -19.55 9.92
N THR A 66 -0.09 -19.44 8.71
CA THR A 66 -0.68 -20.09 7.53
C THR A 66 -0.29 -21.55 7.41
N HIS A 67 0.86 -21.92 8.00
CA HIS A 67 1.43 -23.29 7.99
C HIS A 67 1.75 -23.75 9.41
N PRO A 68 0.75 -24.07 10.23
CA PRO A 68 0.95 -24.41 11.64
C PRO A 68 1.70 -25.73 11.85
N ASP A 69 1.78 -26.58 10.81
CA ASP A 69 2.49 -27.87 10.85
C ASP A 69 4.01 -27.73 10.68
N LEU A 70 4.50 -26.53 10.28
CA LEU A 70 5.93 -26.27 10.16
C LEU A 70 6.57 -26.01 11.53
N SER A 71 7.77 -26.56 11.70
CA SER A 71 8.61 -26.32 12.88
C SER A 71 9.62 -25.20 12.61
N PHE A 72 9.86 -24.36 13.60
CA PHE A 72 10.81 -23.25 13.51
C PHE A 72 11.90 -23.38 14.57
N PRO A 73 13.17 -23.11 14.23
CA PRO A 73 14.27 -23.21 15.19
C PRO A 73 14.08 -22.25 16.38
N ASP A 74 14.50 -22.70 17.57
CA ASP A 74 14.44 -21.86 18.77
C ASP A 74 15.25 -20.57 18.63
N SER A 75 16.28 -20.55 17.81
CA SER A 75 17.13 -19.39 17.54
C SER A 75 16.37 -18.21 16.91
N VAL A 76 15.32 -18.44 16.12
CA VAL A 76 14.55 -17.37 15.48
C VAL A 76 13.46 -16.80 16.42
N MET A 77 13.06 -17.53 17.42
CA MET A 77 11.89 -17.22 18.26
C MET A 77 12.05 -15.95 19.12
N PRO A 78 13.20 -15.63 19.73
CA PRO A 78 13.36 -14.42 20.54
C PRO A 78 13.13 -13.14 19.71
N ARG A 79 13.78 -13.05 18.56
CA ARG A 79 13.65 -11.90 17.65
C ARG A 79 12.22 -11.76 17.12
N LEU A 80 11.63 -12.88 16.68
CA LEU A 80 10.24 -12.90 16.19
C LEU A 80 9.26 -12.43 17.27
N LYS A 81 9.35 -12.97 18.50
CA LYS A 81 8.49 -12.55 19.64
C LYS A 81 8.67 -11.06 19.96
N GLY A 82 9.91 -10.56 19.94
CA GLY A 82 10.21 -9.14 20.14
C GLY A 82 9.52 -8.25 19.12
N VAL A 83 9.67 -8.57 17.82
CA VAL A 83 9.04 -7.82 16.72
C VAL A 83 7.52 -7.87 16.80
N LEU A 84 6.93 -9.03 17.06
CA LEU A 84 5.48 -9.17 17.21
C LEU A 84 4.93 -8.38 18.39
N THR A 85 5.62 -8.41 19.53
CA THR A 85 5.23 -7.64 20.72
C THR A 85 5.29 -6.14 20.44
N TYR A 86 6.35 -5.68 19.80
CA TYR A 86 6.48 -4.28 19.40
C TYR A 86 5.40 -3.85 18.41
N CYS A 87 5.16 -4.65 17.35
CA CYS A 87 4.10 -4.41 16.38
C CYS A 87 2.72 -4.32 17.05
N ARG A 88 2.43 -5.27 17.94
CA ARG A 88 1.17 -5.29 18.71
C ARG A 88 1.02 -4.05 19.56
N PHE A 89 2.06 -3.65 20.27
CA PHE A 89 2.06 -2.46 21.12
C PHE A 89 1.78 -1.18 20.33
N GLN A 90 2.47 -0.98 19.21
CA GLN A 90 2.26 0.17 18.34
C GLN A 90 0.84 0.21 17.75
N ASN A 91 0.34 -0.94 17.29
CA ASN A 91 -1.03 -1.03 16.79
C ASN A 91 -2.07 -0.72 17.89
N LEU A 92 -1.86 -1.19 19.13
CA LEU A 92 -2.74 -0.87 20.26
C LEU A 92 -2.76 0.62 20.58
N LYS A 93 -1.60 1.31 20.48
CA LYS A 93 -1.55 2.78 20.63
C LYS A 93 -2.39 3.47 19.56
N LEU A 94 -2.21 3.11 18.27
CA LEU A 94 -3.00 3.66 17.16
C LEU A 94 -4.51 3.43 17.38
N PHE A 95 -4.89 2.22 17.75
CA PHE A 95 -6.30 1.88 17.99
C PHE A 95 -6.88 2.59 19.20
N ALA A 96 -6.09 2.88 20.25
CA ALA A 96 -6.53 3.67 21.38
C ALA A 96 -6.89 5.11 20.96
N HIS A 97 -6.13 5.70 20.03
CA HIS A 97 -6.48 7.01 19.46
C HIS A 97 -7.69 6.90 18.53
N PHE A 98 -7.69 5.94 17.63
CA PHE A 98 -8.78 5.69 16.71
C PHE A 98 -10.14 5.51 17.42
N THR A 99 -10.21 4.69 18.47
CA THR A 99 -11.48 4.43 19.18
C THR A 99 -12.04 5.67 19.86
N LYS A 100 -11.18 6.58 20.37
CA LYS A 100 -11.61 7.88 20.90
C LYS A 100 -12.21 8.77 19.82
N ILE A 101 -11.55 8.82 18.65
CA ILE A 101 -12.05 9.59 17.51
C ILE A 101 -13.34 8.98 16.96
N ALA A 102 -13.43 7.65 16.87
CA ALA A 102 -14.63 6.94 16.46
C ALA A 102 -15.84 7.27 17.38
N ALA A 103 -15.64 7.25 18.69
CA ALA A 103 -16.68 7.64 19.64
C ALA A 103 -17.10 9.10 19.47
N LYS A 104 -16.12 10.01 19.26
CA LYS A 104 -16.41 11.43 19.03
C LYS A 104 -17.22 11.66 17.75
N LEU A 105 -16.80 11.07 16.63
CA LEU A 105 -17.52 11.21 15.36
C LEU A 105 -18.92 10.59 15.41
N ALA A 106 -19.08 9.45 16.07
CA ALA A 106 -20.39 8.82 16.30
C ALA A 106 -21.33 9.73 17.11
N SER A 107 -20.79 10.50 18.08
CA SER A 107 -21.60 11.47 18.86
C SER A 107 -22.08 12.67 18.03
N LEU A 108 -21.47 12.90 16.86
CA LEU A 108 -21.80 13.98 15.93
C LEU A 108 -22.59 13.49 14.69
N PRO A 109 -23.21 12.34 14.73
CA PRO A 109 -23.67 11.43 13.69
C PRO A 109 -22.89 11.58 12.36
N ILE A 110 -21.55 11.51 12.44
CA ILE A 110 -20.67 11.49 11.28
C ILE A 110 -20.32 10.04 10.98
N ALA A 111 -20.77 9.54 9.82
CA ALA A 111 -20.40 8.21 9.34
C ALA A 111 -18.93 8.21 8.85
N MET A 112 -18.17 7.17 9.20
CA MET A 112 -16.81 7.00 8.74
C MET A 112 -16.54 5.57 8.28
N VAL A 113 -15.83 5.42 7.17
CA VAL A 113 -15.32 4.15 6.67
C VAL A 113 -13.85 4.03 7.03
N VAL A 114 -13.47 2.93 7.67
CA VAL A 114 -12.05 2.64 7.96
C VAL A 114 -11.44 1.97 6.74
N LEU A 115 -10.27 2.42 6.31
CA LEU A 115 -9.64 1.95 5.09
C LEU A 115 -8.36 1.15 5.39
N LYS A 116 -7.82 0.49 4.37
CA LYS A 116 -6.48 -0.11 4.34
C LYS A 116 -6.15 -0.94 5.60
N GLY A 117 -5.01 -0.63 6.24
CA GLY A 117 -4.50 -1.35 7.41
C GLY A 117 -5.42 -1.35 8.61
N GLY A 118 -6.10 -0.24 8.86
CA GLY A 118 -7.08 -0.10 9.93
C GLY A 118 -8.25 -1.07 9.75
N ALA A 119 -8.82 -1.12 8.55
CA ALA A 119 -9.88 -2.06 8.21
C ALA A 119 -9.42 -3.51 8.30
N MET A 120 -8.22 -3.83 7.75
CA MET A 120 -7.66 -5.18 7.82
C MET A 120 -7.48 -5.64 9.27
N LYS A 121 -7.04 -4.76 10.16
CA LYS A 121 -6.88 -5.08 11.58
C LYS A 121 -8.21 -5.33 12.31
N ILE A 122 -9.29 -4.68 11.87
CA ILE A 122 -10.64 -4.96 12.38
C ILE A 122 -11.17 -6.28 11.83
N TYR A 123 -10.91 -6.60 10.55
CA TYR A 123 -11.24 -7.91 9.95
C TYR A 123 -10.48 -9.06 10.62
N ARG A 124 -9.20 -8.83 10.97
CA ARG A 124 -8.29 -9.81 11.59
C ARG A 124 -7.50 -9.22 12.75
N PRO A 125 -8.08 -9.17 13.97
CA PRO A 125 -7.44 -8.57 15.13
C PRO A 125 -6.11 -9.22 15.53
N ASP A 126 -5.96 -10.51 15.27
CA ASP A 126 -4.76 -11.31 15.58
C ASP A 126 -3.65 -11.21 14.53
N PHE A 127 -3.89 -10.46 13.45
CA PHE A 127 -3.01 -10.43 12.28
C PHE A 127 -1.73 -9.60 12.53
N PRO A 128 -0.53 -10.15 12.24
CA PRO A 128 0.73 -9.46 12.44
C PRO A 128 0.97 -8.46 11.28
N ARG A 129 0.34 -7.31 11.35
CA ARG A 129 0.46 -6.25 10.35
C ARG A 129 0.90 -4.96 10.98
N TRP A 130 2.02 -4.42 10.53
CA TRP A 130 2.47 -3.09 10.91
C TRP A 130 1.63 -2.00 10.29
N MET A 131 1.29 -1.01 11.09
CA MET A 131 0.61 0.21 10.65
C MET A 131 1.33 1.43 11.19
N GLY A 132 1.48 2.46 10.36
CA GLY A 132 1.99 3.77 10.77
C GLY A 132 0.87 4.74 11.12
N ASP A 133 -0.30 4.53 10.52
CA ASP A 133 -1.50 5.36 10.59
C ASP A 133 -2.77 4.52 10.50
N ILE A 134 -3.91 5.16 10.71
CA ILE A 134 -5.23 4.61 10.39
C ILE A 134 -5.94 5.58 9.46
N ASP A 135 -6.19 5.14 8.23
CA ASP A 135 -6.95 5.90 7.25
C ASP A 135 -8.46 5.80 7.56
N ILE A 136 -9.13 6.93 7.64
CA ILE A 136 -10.58 7.01 7.77
C ILE A 136 -11.17 7.94 6.69
N LEU A 137 -12.25 7.50 6.06
CA LEU A 137 -12.97 8.26 5.04
C LEU A 137 -14.29 8.73 5.62
N VAL A 138 -14.61 10.01 5.46
CA VAL A 138 -15.91 10.59 5.79
C VAL A 138 -16.57 11.13 4.53
N HIS A 139 -17.89 11.38 4.58
CA HIS A 139 -18.55 12.11 3.48
C HIS A 139 -17.94 13.49 3.32
N GLU A 140 -17.83 13.96 2.08
CA GLU A 140 -17.23 15.25 1.77
C GLU A 140 -17.85 16.40 2.56
N GLN A 141 -19.17 16.40 2.68
CA GLN A 141 -19.92 17.41 3.44
C GLN A 141 -19.61 17.42 4.95
N ASP A 142 -19.17 16.28 5.51
CA ASP A 142 -18.84 16.13 6.92
C ASP A 142 -17.35 16.34 7.21
N PHE A 143 -16.52 16.47 6.19
CA PHE A 143 -15.05 16.48 6.34
C PHE A 143 -14.56 17.58 7.30
N HIS A 144 -15.00 18.81 7.09
CA HIS A 144 -14.56 19.93 7.95
C HIS A 144 -15.07 19.80 9.37
N ARG A 145 -16.31 19.35 9.54
CA ARG A 145 -16.91 19.10 10.87
C ARG A 145 -16.20 17.97 11.61
N ALA A 146 -15.80 16.91 10.89
CA ALA A 146 -14.99 15.84 11.46
C ALA A 146 -13.59 16.34 11.86
N ALA A 147 -12.94 17.10 10.99
CA ALA A 147 -11.62 17.68 11.26
C ALA A 147 -11.63 18.59 12.49
N GLU A 148 -12.57 19.52 12.58
CA GLU A 148 -12.74 20.41 13.74
C GLU A 148 -12.98 19.62 15.05
N ALA A 149 -13.76 18.54 14.97
CA ALA A 149 -14.00 17.67 16.12
C ALA A 149 -12.72 16.94 16.58
N ILE A 150 -11.86 16.53 15.66
CA ILE A 150 -10.57 15.89 15.96
C ILE A 150 -9.58 16.93 16.51
N GLU A 151 -9.52 18.12 15.92
CA GLU A 151 -8.70 19.24 16.42
C GLU A 151 -9.10 19.61 17.87
N ALA A 152 -10.40 19.66 18.17
CA ALA A 152 -10.91 19.95 19.52
C ALA A 152 -10.54 18.89 20.56
N MET A 153 -10.12 17.69 20.15
CA MET A 153 -9.58 16.63 21.00
C MET A 153 -8.06 16.78 21.26
N GLY A 154 -7.42 17.83 20.72
CA GLY A 154 -6.01 18.13 20.89
C GLY A 154 -5.09 17.52 19.83
N TYR A 155 -5.64 17.02 18.72
CA TYR A 155 -4.85 16.58 17.57
C TYR A 155 -4.50 17.77 16.67
N SER A 156 -3.28 17.76 16.14
CA SER A 156 -2.79 18.79 15.22
C SER A 156 -2.81 18.26 13.77
N PRO A 157 -3.45 18.96 12.82
CA PRO A 157 -3.52 18.52 11.43
C PRO A 157 -2.32 18.95 10.61
N LEU A 158 -1.79 18.05 9.78
CA LEU A 158 -1.01 18.36 8.60
C LEU A 158 -1.94 18.32 7.38
N LYS A 159 -2.29 19.50 6.86
CA LYS A 159 -3.33 19.65 5.84
C LYS A 159 -2.80 19.36 4.44
N CYS A 160 -3.37 18.36 3.78
CA CYS A 160 -3.17 18.03 2.37
C CYS A 160 -4.48 18.24 1.58
N ALA A 161 -4.42 18.16 0.24
CA ALA A 161 -5.59 18.47 -0.58
C ALA A 161 -6.75 17.47 -0.43
N HIS A 162 -6.46 16.18 -0.22
CA HIS A 162 -7.45 15.08 -0.18
C HIS A 162 -7.63 14.49 1.19
N SER A 163 -6.65 14.68 2.08
CA SER A 163 -6.66 14.16 3.43
C SER A 163 -5.94 15.10 4.38
N TRP A 164 -6.23 14.97 5.66
CA TRP A 164 -5.50 15.67 6.71
C TRP A 164 -4.95 14.64 7.69
N ASP A 165 -3.61 14.62 7.83
CA ASP A 165 -2.92 13.77 8.79
C ASP A 165 -3.00 14.38 10.18
N PHE A 166 -3.62 13.70 11.11
CA PHE A 166 -3.74 14.13 12.51
C PHE A 166 -2.78 13.36 13.40
N SER A 167 -2.05 14.08 14.21
CA SER A 167 -1.15 13.50 15.23
C SER A 167 -1.28 14.26 16.55
N ILE A 168 -0.82 13.64 17.65
CA ILE A 168 -0.81 14.25 18.96
C ILE A 168 0.63 14.36 19.49
N GLY A 169 0.99 15.53 20.04
CA GLY A 169 2.32 15.82 20.58
C GLY A 169 3.41 15.99 19.53
N GLU A 170 4.64 16.26 19.99
CA GLU A 170 5.81 16.46 19.14
C GLU A 170 6.31 15.15 18.47
N THR A 171 5.98 14.01 19.04
CA THR A 171 6.39 12.66 18.56
C THR A 171 5.52 12.14 17.42
N GLN A 172 4.54 12.89 16.96
CA GLN A 172 3.57 12.49 15.92
C GLN A 172 2.90 11.13 16.20
N GLU A 173 2.67 10.82 17.48
CA GLU A 173 1.98 9.59 17.85
C GLU A 173 0.50 9.64 17.50
N GLY A 174 -0.09 8.48 17.18
CA GLY A 174 -1.52 8.34 16.93
C GLY A 174 -1.96 8.92 15.59
N ALA A 175 -1.19 8.75 14.54
CA ALA A 175 -1.48 9.26 13.21
C ALA A 175 -2.82 8.70 12.68
N ILE A 176 -3.76 9.61 12.43
CA ILE A 176 -5.03 9.34 11.76
C ILE A 176 -5.04 10.14 10.48
N ASP A 177 -5.18 9.47 9.35
CA ASP A 177 -5.33 10.12 8.06
C ASP A 177 -6.84 10.25 7.73
N LEU A 178 -7.37 11.46 7.91
CA LEU A 178 -8.77 11.78 7.62
C LEU A 178 -8.91 12.12 6.16
N HIS A 179 -9.56 11.26 5.39
CA HIS A 179 -9.80 11.41 3.97
C HIS A 179 -11.15 12.06 3.67
N ARG A 180 -11.12 13.04 2.75
CA ARG A 180 -12.30 13.56 2.06
C ARG A 180 -12.67 12.68 0.88
N TYR A 181 -11.64 12.22 0.16
CA TYR A 181 -11.74 11.34 -1.00
C TYR A 181 -10.74 10.20 -0.85
N PHE A 182 -11.16 9.00 -1.21
CA PHE A 182 -10.24 7.86 -1.25
C PHE A 182 -9.07 8.12 -2.22
N GLN A 183 -9.36 8.74 -3.36
CA GLN A 183 -8.36 9.05 -4.38
C GLN A 183 -8.67 10.39 -5.04
N MET A 184 -7.64 11.15 -5.39
CA MET A 184 -7.75 12.42 -6.10
C MET A 184 -7.25 12.33 -7.54
N ASN A 185 -7.63 13.34 -8.34
CA ASN A 185 -7.21 13.63 -9.72
C ASN A 185 -7.96 12.88 -10.82
N THR A 186 -9.14 12.37 -10.54
CA THR A 186 -9.98 11.73 -11.57
C THR A 186 -11.20 12.57 -11.94
N GLY A 187 -11.59 13.54 -11.11
CA GLY A 187 -12.84 14.31 -11.25
C GLY A 187 -14.11 13.49 -10.97
N LYS A 188 -13.95 12.30 -10.39
CA LYS A 188 -15.02 11.34 -10.10
C LYS A 188 -14.98 10.81 -8.66
N GLU A 189 -14.31 11.53 -7.80
CA GLU A 189 -13.98 11.11 -6.43
C GLU A 189 -15.24 10.81 -5.61
N SER A 190 -16.27 11.64 -5.73
CA SER A 190 -17.52 11.49 -4.95
C SER A 190 -18.28 10.20 -5.26
N SER A 191 -18.31 9.78 -6.53
CA SER A 191 -19.06 8.57 -6.92
C SER A 191 -18.45 7.29 -6.37
N LEU A 192 -17.13 7.24 -6.18
CA LEU A 192 -16.47 6.14 -5.51
C LEU A 192 -16.80 6.12 -4.02
N ASN A 193 -16.70 7.28 -3.35
CA ASN A 193 -17.01 7.39 -1.93
C ASN A 193 -18.44 6.89 -1.64
N GLU A 194 -19.45 7.34 -2.40
CA GLU A 194 -20.82 6.88 -2.24
C GLU A 194 -20.96 5.35 -2.36
N GLY A 195 -20.26 4.75 -3.34
CA GLY A 195 -20.22 3.30 -3.51
C GLY A 195 -19.61 2.57 -2.31
N LEU A 196 -18.50 3.10 -1.75
CA LEU A 196 -17.86 2.54 -0.55
C LEU A 196 -18.81 2.60 0.65
N PHE A 197 -19.46 3.74 0.91
CA PHE A 197 -20.41 3.88 2.01
C PHE A 197 -21.63 2.95 1.84
N ALA A 198 -22.17 2.83 0.62
CA ALA A 198 -23.35 2.00 0.35
C ALA A 198 -23.13 0.50 0.55
N ARG A 199 -21.91 0.00 0.30
CA ARG A 199 -21.56 -1.42 0.46
C ARG A 199 -20.90 -1.75 1.79
N ALA A 200 -20.51 -0.74 2.56
CA ALA A 200 -19.84 -0.95 3.85
C ALA A 200 -20.82 -1.49 4.91
N ARG A 201 -20.29 -2.34 5.79
CA ARG A 201 -21.06 -2.85 6.94
C ARG A 201 -20.65 -2.12 8.22
N GLU A 202 -21.63 -1.83 9.07
CA GLU A 202 -21.39 -1.26 10.40
C GLU A 202 -20.75 -2.28 11.34
N VAL A 203 -19.74 -1.83 12.09
CA VAL A 203 -19.10 -2.61 13.15
C VAL A 203 -18.88 -1.73 14.40
N ASN A 204 -18.95 -2.37 15.56
CA ASN A 204 -18.63 -1.71 16.82
C ASN A 204 -17.12 -1.76 17.06
N VAL A 205 -16.55 -0.63 17.48
CA VAL A 205 -15.14 -0.51 17.86
C VAL A 205 -15.06 0.19 19.23
N ALA A 206 -14.81 -0.58 20.27
CA ALA A 206 -14.87 -0.10 21.67
C ALA A 206 -16.16 0.69 21.95
N SER A 207 -16.07 2.00 22.24
CA SER A 207 -17.20 2.87 22.54
C SER A 207 -17.80 3.59 21.33
N GLY A 208 -17.34 3.28 20.12
CA GLY A 208 -17.78 3.91 18.87
C GLY A 208 -18.24 2.90 17.84
N LYS A 209 -18.63 3.43 16.69
CA LYS A 209 -19.00 2.66 15.51
C LYS A 209 -18.23 3.15 14.29
N CYS A 210 -17.94 2.24 13.37
CA CYS A 210 -17.39 2.58 12.06
C CYS A 210 -17.97 1.65 10.99
N LEU A 211 -17.71 2.00 9.74
CA LEU A 211 -18.05 1.19 8.59
C LEU A 211 -16.80 0.49 8.07
N LEU A 212 -16.91 -0.77 7.67
CA LEU A 212 -15.89 -1.54 6.99
C LEU A 212 -16.30 -1.75 5.54
N PRO A 213 -15.41 -1.46 4.56
CA PRO A 213 -15.65 -1.76 3.16
C PRO A 213 -15.97 -3.24 2.94
N CYS A 214 -16.69 -3.62 1.89
CA CYS A 214 -16.80 -5.02 1.49
C CYS A 214 -15.44 -5.56 1.00
N ARG A 215 -15.34 -6.88 0.80
CA ARG A 215 -14.10 -7.54 0.36
C ARG A 215 -13.59 -7.02 -0.98
N GLU A 216 -14.52 -6.82 -1.89
CA GLU A 216 -14.27 -6.31 -3.26
C GLU A 216 -13.68 -4.89 -3.23
N ASP A 217 -14.25 -4.03 -2.39
CA ASP A 217 -13.72 -2.69 -2.17
C ASP A 217 -12.33 -2.74 -1.54
N MET A 218 -12.08 -3.65 -0.58
CA MET A 218 -10.75 -3.82 0.02
C MET A 218 -9.70 -4.30 -0.99
N VAL A 219 -10.07 -5.22 -1.90
CA VAL A 219 -9.18 -5.65 -3.00
C VAL A 219 -8.90 -4.49 -3.94
N PHE A 220 -9.92 -3.73 -4.35
CA PHE A 220 -9.73 -2.55 -5.19
C PHE A 220 -8.80 -1.51 -4.52
N ILE A 221 -9.05 -1.18 -3.26
CA ILE A 221 -8.22 -0.25 -2.47
C ILE A 221 -6.77 -0.73 -2.39
N SER A 222 -6.57 -2.03 -2.15
CA SER A 222 -5.23 -2.65 -2.07
C SER A 222 -4.48 -2.56 -3.39
N LEU A 223 -5.14 -2.83 -4.52
CA LEU A 223 -4.52 -2.75 -5.85
C LEU A 223 -4.13 -1.31 -6.23
N VAL A 224 -5.00 -0.34 -5.97
CA VAL A 224 -4.69 1.09 -6.22
C VAL A 224 -3.53 1.56 -5.34
N ASN A 225 -3.52 1.17 -4.06
CA ASN A 225 -2.43 1.49 -3.15
C ASN A 225 -1.12 0.82 -3.55
N LEU A 226 -1.17 -0.44 -4.01
CA LEU A 226 -0.02 -1.16 -4.53
C LEU A 226 0.59 -0.42 -5.73
N TYR A 227 -0.22 -0.02 -6.71
CA TYR A 227 0.27 0.76 -7.84
C TYR A 227 0.99 2.04 -7.40
N LYS A 228 0.44 2.77 -6.43
CA LYS A 228 1.06 3.96 -5.83
C LYS A 228 2.43 3.61 -5.22
N ASN A 229 2.54 2.49 -4.53
CA ASN A 229 3.79 2.01 -3.93
C ASN A 229 4.79 1.56 -5.00
N LEU A 230 4.35 0.90 -6.06
CA LEU A 230 5.19 0.50 -7.18
C LEU A 230 5.71 1.69 -7.97
N SER A 231 4.93 2.74 -8.16
CA SER A 231 5.34 3.95 -8.88
C SER A 231 6.28 4.86 -8.07
N GLY A 232 6.30 4.70 -6.74
CA GLY A 232 7.22 5.36 -5.82
C GLY A 232 8.34 4.41 -5.35
N LYS A 233 9.39 4.96 -4.73
CA LYS A 233 10.37 4.15 -3.98
C LYS A 233 9.92 4.05 -2.51
N THR A 234 8.87 3.28 -2.28
CA THR A 234 8.39 2.97 -0.93
C THR A 234 9.08 1.73 -0.38
N SER A 235 8.99 1.52 0.94
CA SER A 235 9.57 0.32 1.57
C SER A 235 8.87 -0.96 1.09
N SER A 236 9.60 -2.07 1.05
CA SER A 236 9.07 -3.41 0.76
C SER A 236 7.90 -3.78 1.68
N GLY A 237 7.92 -3.31 2.92
CA GLY A 237 6.88 -3.60 3.91
C GLY A 237 5.47 -3.21 3.48
N SER A 238 5.30 -2.09 2.74
CA SER A 238 3.99 -1.70 2.20
C SER A 238 3.52 -2.65 1.11
N VAL A 239 4.44 -3.18 0.31
CA VAL A 239 4.15 -4.15 -0.75
C VAL A 239 3.83 -5.51 -0.13
N LEU A 240 4.63 -5.99 0.81
CA LEU A 240 4.41 -7.25 1.54
C LEU A 240 3.04 -7.24 2.24
N ASN A 241 2.70 -6.15 2.94
CA ASN A 241 1.38 -6.00 3.56
C ASN A 241 0.25 -6.13 2.53
N THR A 242 0.43 -5.59 1.32
CA THR A 242 -0.60 -5.71 0.28
C THR A 242 -0.79 -7.14 -0.19
N PHE A 243 0.28 -7.92 -0.38
CA PHE A 243 0.16 -9.35 -0.73
C PHE A 243 -0.60 -10.12 0.33
N ILE A 244 -0.29 -9.89 1.59
CA ILE A 244 -0.93 -10.54 2.73
C ILE A 244 -2.41 -10.15 2.84
N ASP A 245 -2.75 -8.85 2.65
CA ASP A 245 -4.12 -8.37 2.63
C ASP A 245 -4.92 -9.02 1.47
N LEU A 246 -4.32 -9.09 0.28
CA LEU A 246 -4.93 -9.71 -0.89
C LEU A 246 -5.11 -11.23 -0.72
N ASP A 247 -4.12 -11.94 -0.19
CA ASP A 247 -4.25 -13.38 0.10
C ASP A 247 -5.45 -13.66 1.01
N TYR A 248 -5.63 -12.85 2.06
CA TYR A 248 -6.76 -13.00 2.96
C TYR A 248 -8.11 -12.80 2.27
N PHE A 249 -8.26 -11.73 1.47
CA PHE A 249 -9.54 -11.42 0.82
C PHE A 249 -9.82 -12.35 -0.37
N LEU A 250 -8.79 -12.73 -1.12
CA LEU A 250 -8.91 -13.60 -2.28
C LEU A 250 -8.94 -15.10 -1.93
N GLY A 251 -8.39 -15.51 -0.80
CA GLY A 251 -8.50 -16.89 -0.30
C GLY A 251 -9.95 -17.32 0.04
N ARG A 252 -10.85 -16.34 0.18
CA ARG A 252 -12.29 -16.55 0.48
C ARG A 252 -13.15 -16.18 -0.72
N ARG A 253 -12.94 -16.80 -1.87
CA ARG A 253 -13.53 -16.41 -3.16
C ARG A 253 -15.02 -16.70 -3.31
N ASP A 254 -15.63 -17.53 -2.46
CA ASP A 254 -17.04 -17.83 -2.55
C ASP A 254 -17.88 -16.55 -2.52
N GLY A 255 -18.65 -16.31 -3.59
CA GLY A 255 -19.46 -15.12 -3.75
C GLY A 255 -18.68 -13.81 -3.92
N PHE A 256 -17.41 -13.84 -4.39
CA PHE A 256 -16.65 -12.64 -4.70
C PHE A 256 -17.07 -12.05 -6.05
N ASP A 257 -17.50 -10.79 -6.03
CA ASP A 257 -17.99 -10.09 -7.22
C ASP A 257 -16.89 -9.21 -7.84
N TRP A 258 -16.25 -9.73 -8.89
CA TRP A 258 -15.20 -9.02 -9.64
C TRP A 258 -15.71 -7.79 -10.39
N ASP A 259 -16.99 -7.69 -10.67
CA ASP A 259 -17.56 -6.53 -11.36
C ASP A 259 -17.53 -5.30 -10.46
N ILE A 260 -17.65 -5.46 -9.15
CA ILE A 260 -17.45 -4.34 -8.21
C ILE A 260 -16.05 -3.76 -8.35
N VAL A 261 -15.00 -4.60 -8.44
CA VAL A 261 -13.60 -4.14 -8.60
C VAL A 261 -13.43 -3.42 -9.94
N ARG A 262 -13.96 -4.00 -11.03
CA ARG A 262 -13.92 -3.41 -12.38
C ARG A 262 -14.67 -2.08 -12.43
N ASP A 263 -15.85 -2.01 -11.84
CA ASP A 263 -16.68 -0.81 -11.83
C ASP A 263 -16.05 0.32 -11.02
N ASN A 264 -15.45 0.01 -9.86
CA ASN A 264 -14.69 0.98 -9.10
C ASN A 264 -13.52 1.53 -9.92
N ALA A 265 -12.78 0.67 -10.62
CA ALA A 265 -11.68 1.08 -11.49
C ALA A 265 -12.18 2.01 -12.62
N ARG A 266 -13.29 1.66 -13.30
CA ARG A 266 -13.89 2.50 -14.36
C ARG A 266 -14.39 3.83 -13.82
N LYS A 267 -15.09 3.83 -12.68
CA LYS A 267 -15.63 5.04 -12.05
C LYS A 267 -14.54 6.02 -11.66
N THR A 268 -13.38 5.52 -11.28
CA THR A 268 -12.22 6.34 -10.87
C THR A 268 -11.21 6.57 -12.00
N GLY A 269 -11.37 5.94 -13.17
CA GLY A 269 -10.38 6.01 -14.25
C GLY A 269 -9.05 5.38 -13.87
N THR A 270 -9.07 4.32 -13.03
CA THR A 270 -7.86 3.63 -12.54
C THR A 270 -7.71 2.22 -13.11
N GLU A 271 -8.35 1.91 -14.22
CA GLU A 271 -8.29 0.57 -14.84
C GLU A 271 -6.84 0.15 -15.10
N ILE A 272 -6.01 1.07 -15.60
CA ILE A 272 -4.59 0.82 -15.86
C ILE A 272 -3.84 0.49 -14.57
N GLN A 273 -4.05 1.29 -13.53
CA GLN A 273 -3.38 1.11 -12.24
C GLN A 273 -3.75 -0.23 -11.61
N VAL A 274 -5.03 -0.56 -11.64
CA VAL A 274 -5.57 -1.83 -11.12
C VAL A 274 -5.02 -3.01 -11.92
N SER A 275 -5.00 -2.94 -13.26
CA SER A 275 -4.48 -4.00 -14.12
C SER A 275 -2.97 -4.22 -13.93
N LEU A 276 -2.18 -3.14 -13.81
CA LEU A 276 -0.74 -3.23 -13.53
C LEU A 276 -0.46 -3.84 -12.15
N ALA A 277 -1.19 -3.41 -11.13
CA ALA A 277 -1.05 -3.96 -9.78
C ALA A 277 -1.46 -5.43 -9.72
N ALA A 278 -2.57 -5.80 -10.37
CA ALA A 278 -3.02 -7.19 -10.45
C ALA A 278 -2.02 -8.08 -11.21
N ALA A 279 -1.48 -7.60 -12.34
CA ALA A 279 -0.44 -8.30 -13.07
C ALA A 279 0.84 -8.50 -12.24
N PHE A 280 1.24 -7.49 -11.46
CA PHE A 280 2.36 -7.62 -10.52
C PHE A 280 2.07 -8.66 -9.43
N VAL A 281 0.88 -8.64 -8.83
CA VAL A 281 0.48 -9.65 -7.83
C VAL A 281 0.50 -11.05 -8.43
N SER A 282 0.06 -11.21 -9.67
CA SER A 282 0.05 -12.52 -10.37
C SER A 282 1.43 -13.11 -10.60
N THR A 283 2.52 -12.34 -10.48
CA THR A 283 3.89 -12.89 -10.55
C THR A 283 4.24 -13.79 -9.36
N LEU A 284 3.61 -13.57 -8.19
CA LEU A 284 3.85 -14.31 -6.95
C LEU A 284 2.60 -15.06 -6.46
N LEU A 285 1.42 -14.65 -6.93
CA LEU A 285 0.12 -15.29 -6.70
C LEU A 285 -0.56 -15.58 -8.05
N PRO A 286 -0.11 -16.58 -8.82
CA PRO A 286 -0.55 -16.77 -10.21
C PRO A 286 -2.05 -17.04 -10.38
N HIS A 287 -2.72 -17.51 -9.34
CA HIS A 287 -4.15 -17.79 -9.35
C HIS A 287 -4.99 -16.76 -8.54
N ALA A 288 -4.42 -15.60 -8.21
CA ALA A 288 -5.11 -14.57 -7.42
C ALA A 288 -6.35 -14.02 -8.15
N PHE A 289 -6.26 -13.84 -9.45
CA PHE A 289 -7.31 -13.24 -10.28
C PHE A 289 -7.88 -14.24 -11.29
N PRO A 290 -9.15 -14.09 -11.71
CA PRO A 290 -9.70 -14.84 -12.82
C PRO A 290 -8.93 -14.59 -14.11
N GLU A 291 -8.88 -15.57 -15.00
CA GLU A 291 -8.17 -15.45 -16.28
C GLU A 291 -8.65 -14.25 -17.13
N ASP A 292 -9.95 -13.96 -17.07
CA ASP A 292 -10.58 -12.84 -17.77
C ASP A 292 -10.41 -11.49 -17.06
N PHE A 293 -9.90 -11.45 -15.84
CA PHE A 293 -9.75 -10.21 -15.08
C PHE A 293 -8.77 -9.25 -15.74
N LEU A 294 -7.62 -9.75 -16.15
CA LEU A 294 -6.63 -9.00 -16.92
C LEU A 294 -6.95 -8.98 -18.41
N GLY A 295 -7.81 -9.92 -18.87
CA GLY A 295 -8.24 -10.05 -20.26
C GLY A 295 -7.09 -10.03 -21.24
N GLY A 296 -7.34 -9.54 -22.48
CA GLY A 296 -6.28 -9.32 -23.46
C GLY A 296 -5.34 -8.13 -23.18
N TRP A 297 -5.52 -7.45 -22.02
CA TRP A 297 -4.70 -6.29 -21.69
C TRP A 297 -3.19 -6.64 -21.64
N MET A 298 -2.82 -7.74 -20.98
CA MET A 298 -1.41 -8.15 -20.89
C MET A 298 -0.75 -8.41 -22.25
N ASP A 299 -1.52 -8.77 -23.26
CA ASP A 299 -1.02 -9.07 -24.61
C ASP A 299 -1.00 -7.82 -25.51
N SER A 300 -1.50 -6.69 -25.00
CA SER A 300 -1.56 -5.45 -25.78
C SER A 300 -0.25 -4.66 -25.75
N ASP A 301 0.05 -3.96 -26.84
CA ASP A 301 1.17 -3.00 -26.88
C ASP A 301 0.97 -1.86 -25.86
N LEU A 302 -0.29 -1.57 -25.53
CA LEU A 302 -0.62 -0.57 -24.53
C LEU A 302 -0.12 -0.99 -23.15
N ALA A 303 -0.29 -2.25 -22.75
CA ALA A 303 0.21 -2.77 -21.48
C ALA A 303 1.72 -2.66 -21.38
N GLY A 304 2.44 -3.05 -22.42
CA GLY A 304 3.90 -2.90 -22.49
C GLY A 304 4.34 -1.44 -22.29
N ARG A 305 3.67 -0.49 -22.96
CA ARG A 305 3.96 0.95 -22.78
C ARG A 305 3.68 1.44 -21.37
N GLN A 306 2.60 0.97 -20.75
CA GLN A 306 2.21 1.35 -19.40
C GLN A 306 3.16 0.79 -18.35
N CYS A 307 3.63 -0.45 -18.53
CA CYS A 307 4.67 -1.05 -17.69
C CYS A 307 5.98 -0.26 -17.75
N LEU A 308 6.43 0.10 -18.94
CA LEU A 308 7.63 0.93 -19.11
C LEU A 308 7.45 2.33 -18.48
N GLU A 309 6.26 2.91 -18.57
CA GLU A 309 5.95 4.18 -17.90
C GLU A 309 6.02 4.05 -16.37
N LEU A 310 5.47 2.98 -15.79
CA LEU A 310 5.56 2.71 -14.37
C LEU A 310 7.02 2.60 -13.92
N LEU A 311 7.83 1.83 -14.65
CA LEU A 311 9.27 1.68 -14.37
C LEU A 311 10.01 3.03 -14.47
N TYR A 312 9.68 3.83 -15.48
CA TYR A 312 10.25 5.17 -15.64
C TYR A 312 9.87 6.09 -14.46
N GLN A 313 8.61 6.09 -14.04
CA GLN A 313 8.16 6.86 -12.88
C GLN A 313 8.93 6.45 -11.62
N ARG A 314 9.09 5.14 -11.38
CA ARG A 314 9.79 4.61 -10.22
C ARG A 314 11.27 4.94 -10.23
N GLU A 315 11.99 4.63 -11.31
CA GLU A 315 13.44 4.63 -11.34
C GLU A 315 14.06 5.99 -11.73
N ILE A 316 13.30 6.83 -12.39
CA ILE A 316 13.81 8.12 -12.88
C ILE A 316 13.15 9.30 -12.16
N ILE A 317 11.84 9.29 -12.08
CA ILE A 317 11.08 10.45 -11.56
C ILE A 317 11.03 10.47 -10.04
N SER A 318 10.74 9.32 -9.41
CA SER A 318 10.54 9.23 -7.96
C SER A 318 11.79 9.62 -7.15
N PRO A 319 13.01 9.14 -7.48
CA PRO A 319 14.22 9.57 -6.79
C PRO A 319 14.47 11.08 -6.90
N LEU A 320 14.23 11.67 -8.09
CA LEU A 320 14.39 13.11 -8.27
C LEU A 320 13.36 13.93 -7.46
N ARG A 321 12.14 13.42 -7.28
CA ARG A 321 11.14 14.06 -6.41
C ARG A 321 11.59 14.02 -4.94
N ALA A 322 12.12 12.90 -4.47
CA ALA A 322 12.63 12.75 -3.11
C ALA A 322 13.81 13.69 -2.84
N GLU A 323 14.73 13.87 -3.82
CA GLU A 323 15.83 14.82 -3.73
C GLU A 323 15.37 16.30 -3.68
N ILE A 324 14.22 16.60 -4.28
CA ILE A 324 13.62 17.94 -4.38
C ILE A 324 12.69 18.24 -3.18
N GLY A 325 12.39 17.23 -2.36
CA GLY A 325 11.38 17.31 -1.30
C GLY A 325 11.51 18.52 -0.36
N VAL A 326 10.42 18.87 0.30
CA VAL A 326 10.22 20.10 1.10
C VAL A 326 11.34 20.33 2.15
N THR A 327 11.88 19.26 2.73
CA THR A 327 12.99 19.32 3.69
C THR A 327 14.27 19.87 3.07
N ASN A 328 14.53 19.59 1.82
CA ASN A 328 15.68 20.12 1.08
C ASN A 328 15.48 21.58 0.68
N VAL A 329 14.24 22.01 0.44
CA VAL A 329 13.91 23.42 0.17
C VAL A 329 14.17 24.28 1.40
N ILE A 330 13.69 23.86 2.58
CA ILE A 330 13.87 24.60 3.84
C ILE A 330 15.35 24.67 4.23
N LYS A 331 16.10 23.57 4.05
CA LYS A 331 17.56 23.56 4.27
C LYS A 331 18.30 24.44 3.26
N ALA A 332 17.88 24.48 2.00
CA ALA A 332 18.49 25.31 0.97
C ALA A 332 18.27 26.82 1.21
N PHE A 333 17.10 27.20 1.76
CA PHE A 333 16.83 28.60 2.12
C PHE A 333 17.54 29.05 3.40
N LYS A 334 17.90 28.14 4.30
CA LYS A 334 18.63 28.46 5.54
C LYS A 334 20.15 28.55 5.37
N THR A 335 20.71 28.04 4.27
CA THR A 335 22.13 28.09 3.95
C THR A 335 22.31 28.74 2.58
N VAL A 336 23.04 29.87 2.51
CA VAL A 336 23.25 30.67 1.29
C VAL A 336 23.91 29.88 0.13
N ARG A 337 24.15 28.59 0.30
CA ARG A 337 24.90 27.72 -0.64
C ARG A 337 23.99 26.77 -1.31
N PRO A 338 23.05 26.45 -1.81
CA PRO A 338 22.85 25.79 -3.11
C PRO A 338 21.47 26.01 -3.76
N ILE A 339 21.10 27.23 -4.06
CA ILE A 339 19.88 27.48 -4.88
C ILE A 339 20.07 26.93 -6.30
N LEU A 340 21.27 27.03 -6.87
CA LEU A 340 21.56 26.58 -8.23
C LEU A 340 21.37 25.07 -8.46
N PRO A 341 21.90 24.15 -7.63
CA PRO A 341 21.60 22.72 -7.78
C PRO A 341 20.13 22.37 -7.62
N TYR A 342 19.41 23.06 -6.75
CA TYR A 342 17.97 22.86 -6.57
C TYR A 342 17.17 23.27 -7.81
N ILE A 343 17.46 24.46 -8.38
CA ILE A 343 16.85 24.92 -9.63
C ILE A 343 17.17 23.94 -10.76
N GLY A 344 18.43 23.50 -10.90
CA GLY A 344 18.84 22.53 -11.89
C GLY A 344 18.06 21.20 -11.78
N ARG A 345 17.86 20.68 -10.55
CA ARG A 345 17.06 19.46 -10.32
C ARG A 345 15.58 19.67 -10.68
N ARG A 346 14.98 20.82 -10.36
CA ARG A 346 13.60 21.15 -10.76
C ARG A 346 13.43 21.26 -12.27
N ILE A 347 14.37 21.90 -12.94
CA ILE A 347 14.40 22.01 -14.40
C ILE A 347 14.52 20.60 -15.00
N ARG A 348 15.48 19.78 -14.52
CA ARG A 348 15.64 18.40 -14.96
C ARG A 348 14.38 17.57 -14.77
N LEU A 349 13.73 17.68 -13.59
CA LEU A 349 12.46 16.99 -13.34
C LEU A 349 11.35 17.45 -14.28
N PHE A 350 11.26 18.75 -14.56
CA PHE A 350 10.29 19.29 -15.49
C PHE A 350 10.47 18.73 -16.91
N PHE A 351 11.72 18.70 -17.41
CA PHE A 351 11.99 18.12 -18.72
C PHE A 351 11.76 16.61 -18.76
N LEU A 352 12.21 15.86 -17.75
CA LEU A 352 12.02 14.40 -17.69
C LEU A 352 10.53 14.02 -17.64
N LYS A 353 9.70 14.77 -16.92
CA LYS A 353 8.25 14.53 -16.92
C LYS A 353 7.57 14.76 -18.27
N ARG A 354 8.15 15.64 -19.12
CA ARG A 354 7.61 16.01 -20.43
C ARG A 354 8.26 15.28 -21.59
N THR A 355 9.24 14.42 -21.35
CA THR A 355 9.84 13.60 -22.41
C THR A 355 8.82 12.65 -23.02
N GLY A 356 8.87 12.49 -24.35
CA GLY A 356 8.03 11.54 -25.03
C GLY A 356 8.42 10.08 -24.74
N TYR A 357 7.51 9.16 -25.02
CA TYR A 357 7.69 7.73 -24.75
C TYR A 357 9.03 7.15 -25.28
N ARG A 358 9.39 7.44 -26.53
CA ARG A 358 10.66 6.94 -27.14
C ARG A 358 11.89 7.39 -26.33
N THR A 359 11.90 8.64 -25.85
CA THR A 359 13.00 9.17 -25.04
C THR A 359 13.04 8.49 -23.66
N ARG A 360 11.88 8.20 -23.06
CA ARG A 360 11.80 7.48 -21.78
C ARG A 360 12.37 6.08 -21.88
N VAL A 361 12.02 5.34 -22.95
CA VAL A 361 12.58 4.02 -23.24
C VAL A 361 14.09 4.09 -23.42
N ALA A 362 14.60 5.08 -24.18
CA ALA A 362 16.04 5.27 -24.38
C ALA A 362 16.79 5.54 -23.04
N ILE A 363 16.19 6.31 -22.13
CA ILE A 363 16.74 6.57 -20.79
C ILE A 363 16.79 5.26 -19.98
N LEU A 364 15.72 4.46 -19.98
CA LEU A 364 15.69 3.17 -19.28
C LEU A 364 16.74 2.20 -19.86
N LYS A 365 16.87 2.11 -21.18
CA LYS A 365 17.93 1.31 -21.84
C LYS A 365 19.32 1.75 -21.40
N LYS A 366 19.61 3.06 -21.42
CA LYS A 366 20.91 3.59 -20.99
C LYS A 366 21.21 3.28 -19.51
N LYS A 367 20.19 3.09 -18.71
CA LYS A 367 20.31 2.71 -17.30
C LYS A 367 20.35 1.19 -17.06
N GLY A 368 20.22 0.37 -18.12
CA GLY A 368 20.27 -1.08 -18.05
C GLY A 368 18.98 -1.75 -17.54
N TYR A 369 17.85 -1.04 -17.55
CA TYR A 369 16.56 -1.60 -17.10
C TYR A 369 15.82 -2.40 -18.18
N VAL A 370 16.00 -2.07 -19.46
CA VAL A 370 15.34 -2.73 -20.62
C VAL A 370 16.24 -2.72 -21.85
#